data_708cc2e4e384e90ff271fae3b1a42d4c
#
_entry.id   708cc2e4e384e90ff271fae3b1a42d4c
#
_cell.length_a   1.000
_cell.length_b   1.000
_cell.length_c   1.000
_cell.angle_alpha   90.00
_cell.angle_beta   90.00
_cell.angle_gamma   90.00
#
_symmetry.space_group_name_H-M   'P 1'
#
loop_
_entity.id
_entity.type
_entity.pdbx_description
1 polymer ?
#
loop_
_entity_poly.entity_id
_entity_poly.type
_entity_poly.pdbx_seq_one_letter_code
_entity_poly.pdbx_strand_id
1 'polypeptide(L)'
;MSIKYYSNEPTYHVAVDCIIFGYDEGRLQVLFQHRHIEPYNGELTPLGGFVQEDETLDQAAYRVLTERTGIWDLYLEQLEAFGDIGRDPGGRVISVAYFALLNKDKYDNFYLRKYSCQWIDITKLPTLYFDHMKMMKKAIHRLQDKIGFTPIALNLLPEEFTMGQLQKVYETILGETIDKRNFRKRVNEMPYFVKTDKIDRKSSKRGAALYRFDSKLYHELKNFHL
;
A
#
# COMPACT_ATOMS: atom_id res chain seq x y z
N MET A 1 -35.61 -5.39 -22.40
CA MET A 1 -34.54 -5.17 -23.40
C MET A 1 -33.72 -3.98 -22.98
N SER A 2 -32.46 -4.15 -22.65
CA SER A 2 -31.56 -3.02 -22.37
C SER A 2 -31.28 -2.30 -23.69
N ILE A 3 -31.56 -1.02 -23.78
CA ILE A 3 -31.24 -0.22 -24.94
C ILE A 3 -29.73 0.03 -24.92
N LYS A 4 -29.01 -0.54 -25.90
CA LYS A 4 -27.55 -0.32 -26.02
C LYS A 4 -27.33 0.97 -26.82
N TYR A 5 -27.17 2.09 -26.13
CA TYR A 5 -26.93 3.40 -26.77
C TYR A 5 -25.58 3.50 -27.48
N TYR A 6 -24.59 2.71 -27.05
CA TYR A 6 -23.19 2.78 -27.52
C TYR A 6 -22.78 1.52 -28.30
N SER A 7 -23.69 0.90 -29.05
CA SER A 7 -23.43 -0.35 -29.76
C SER A 7 -22.35 -0.26 -30.85
N ASN A 8 -22.08 0.94 -31.35
CA ASN A 8 -21.05 1.18 -32.36
C ASN A 8 -19.72 1.66 -31.82
N GLU A 9 -19.62 1.85 -30.47
CA GLU A 9 -18.38 2.26 -29.83
C GLU A 9 -17.54 1.05 -29.45
N PRO A 10 -16.20 1.18 -29.48
CA PRO A 10 -15.32 0.11 -29.08
C PRO A 10 -15.46 -0.19 -27.57
N THR A 11 -15.46 -1.47 -27.25
CA THR A 11 -15.47 -1.93 -25.84
C THR A 11 -14.08 -2.42 -25.44
N TYR A 12 -13.65 -2.10 -24.22
CA TYR A 12 -12.35 -2.47 -23.69
C TYR A 12 -12.51 -3.15 -22.36
N HIS A 13 -11.54 -4.02 -22.01
CA HIS A 13 -11.45 -4.57 -20.68
C HIS A 13 -10.92 -3.52 -19.71
N VAL A 14 -11.55 -3.45 -18.53
CA VAL A 14 -11.07 -2.64 -17.41
C VAL A 14 -10.54 -3.58 -16.32
N ALA A 15 -9.36 -3.29 -15.82
CA ALA A 15 -8.73 -4.03 -14.74
C ALA A 15 -8.37 -3.10 -13.58
N VAL A 16 -8.14 -3.67 -12.41
CA VAL A 16 -7.49 -3.02 -11.28
C VAL A 16 -6.20 -3.76 -10.95
N ASP A 17 -5.14 -3.01 -10.61
CA ASP A 17 -3.86 -3.53 -10.14
C ASP A 17 -3.52 -2.90 -8.78
N CYS A 18 -3.39 -3.72 -7.74
CA CYS A 18 -3.20 -3.27 -6.36
C CYS A 18 -1.75 -3.49 -5.92
N ILE A 19 -1.06 -2.40 -5.59
CA ILE A 19 0.31 -2.37 -5.08
C ILE A 19 0.25 -2.26 -3.56
N ILE A 20 0.53 -3.35 -2.85
CA ILE A 20 0.41 -3.40 -1.40
C ILE A 20 1.79 -3.26 -0.76
N PHE A 21 2.00 -2.16 -0.07
CA PHE A 21 3.21 -1.93 0.71
C PHE A 21 3.07 -2.51 2.11
N GLY A 22 4.13 -3.17 2.57
CA GLY A 22 4.33 -3.58 3.94
C GLY A 22 5.69 -3.11 4.45
N TYR A 23 5.83 -3.00 5.75
CA TYR A 23 7.08 -2.61 6.38
C TYR A 23 7.57 -3.71 7.34
N ASP A 24 8.86 -4.00 7.30
CA ASP A 24 9.48 -5.01 8.14
C ASP A 24 10.95 -4.67 8.39
N GLU A 25 11.33 -4.50 9.65
CA GLU A 25 12.70 -4.29 10.12
C GLU A 25 13.51 -3.25 9.32
N GLY A 26 12.92 -2.12 8.99
CA GLY A 26 13.58 -1.05 8.25
C GLY A 26 13.57 -1.25 6.73
N ARG A 27 12.77 -2.19 6.21
CA ARG A 27 12.62 -2.46 4.77
C ARG A 27 11.18 -2.22 4.34
N LEU A 28 11.00 -1.46 3.29
CA LEU A 28 9.72 -1.35 2.60
C LEU A 28 9.62 -2.50 1.60
N GLN A 29 8.53 -3.22 1.67
CA GLN A 29 8.28 -4.40 0.85
C GLN A 29 6.97 -4.25 0.10
N VAL A 30 6.84 -4.97 -1.00
CA VAL A 30 5.60 -5.06 -1.77
C VAL A 30 5.16 -6.51 -1.84
N LEU A 31 3.84 -6.71 -1.74
CA LEU A 31 3.22 -8.02 -1.86
C LEU A 31 3.00 -8.36 -3.33
N PHE A 32 3.53 -9.50 -3.75
CA PHE A 32 3.35 -10.08 -5.08
C PHE A 32 2.67 -11.44 -4.98
N GLN A 33 2.00 -11.82 -6.07
CA GLN A 33 1.49 -13.18 -6.29
C GLN A 33 2.08 -13.77 -7.56
N HIS A 34 2.03 -15.08 -7.71
CA HIS A 34 2.27 -15.73 -8.99
C HIS A 34 1.02 -15.61 -9.87
N ARG A 35 1.21 -15.22 -11.12
CA ARG A 35 0.14 -15.11 -12.10
C ARG A 35 -0.33 -16.53 -12.50
N HIS A 36 -1.63 -16.72 -12.61
CA HIS A 36 -2.23 -18.04 -12.91
C HIS A 36 -2.88 -18.12 -14.30
N ILE A 37 -2.70 -17.09 -15.13
CA ILE A 37 -3.27 -17.02 -16.49
C ILE A 37 -2.22 -16.51 -17.47
N GLU A 38 -2.36 -16.91 -18.76
CA GLU A 38 -1.57 -16.33 -19.84
C GLU A 38 -2.00 -14.87 -20.13
N PRO A 39 -1.10 -14.04 -20.67
CA PRO A 39 0.34 -14.27 -20.85
C PRO A 39 1.09 -14.19 -19.50
N TYR A 40 2.29 -14.78 -19.47
CA TYR A 40 3.22 -14.76 -18.31
C TYR A 40 2.71 -15.57 -17.09
N ASN A 41 2.08 -16.71 -17.34
CA ASN A 41 1.69 -17.64 -16.28
C ASN A 41 2.91 -18.08 -15.45
N GLY A 42 2.78 -18.07 -14.11
CA GLY A 42 3.86 -18.41 -13.18
C GLY A 42 4.74 -17.23 -12.77
N GLU A 43 4.72 -16.12 -13.51
CA GLU A 43 5.53 -14.94 -13.21
C GLU A 43 4.94 -14.10 -12.08
N LEU A 44 5.82 -13.34 -11.42
CA LEU A 44 5.42 -12.44 -10.32
C LEU A 44 4.68 -11.21 -10.85
N THR A 45 3.58 -10.90 -10.21
CA THR A 45 2.71 -9.77 -10.58
C THR A 45 2.15 -9.10 -9.31
N PRO A 46 1.87 -7.78 -9.33
CA PRO A 46 0.97 -7.18 -8.37
C PRO A 46 -0.38 -7.92 -8.33
N LEU A 47 -1.17 -7.69 -7.29
CA LEU A 47 -2.49 -8.29 -7.19
C LEU A 47 -3.44 -7.57 -8.13
N GLY A 48 -4.00 -8.27 -9.11
CA GLY A 48 -4.87 -7.65 -10.11
C GLY A 48 -6.04 -8.54 -10.50
N GLY A 49 -7.02 -7.91 -11.17
CA GLY A 49 -8.20 -8.58 -11.70
C GLY A 49 -9.04 -7.66 -12.56
N PHE A 50 -9.88 -8.27 -13.40
CA PHE A 50 -10.83 -7.50 -14.22
C PHE A 50 -12.00 -7.00 -13.38
N VAL A 51 -12.49 -5.79 -13.71
CA VAL A 51 -13.69 -5.21 -13.13
C VAL A 51 -14.91 -5.94 -13.67
N GLN A 52 -15.86 -6.27 -12.79
CA GLN A 52 -17.12 -6.94 -13.14
C GLN A 52 -18.21 -5.91 -13.44
N GLU A 53 -19.30 -6.35 -14.07
CA GLU A 53 -20.37 -5.44 -14.56
C GLU A 53 -21.13 -4.74 -13.42
N ASP A 54 -21.17 -5.35 -12.24
CA ASP A 54 -21.98 -4.93 -11.09
C ASP A 54 -21.18 -4.30 -9.95
N GLU A 55 -19.91 -3.92 -10.19
CA GLU A 55 -19.04 -3.32 -9.18
C GLU A 55 -18.41 -2.00 -9.65
N THR A 56 -18.12 -1.12 -8.70
CA THR A 56 -17.29 0.06 -8.91
C THR A 56 -15.80 -0.33 -8.94
N LEU A 57 -14.93 0.61 -9.39
CA LEU A 57 -13.47 0.39 -9.38
C LEU A 57 -12.94 0.11 -7.97
N ASP A 58 -13.44 0.83 -6.95
CA ASP A 58 -13.05 0.61 -5.56
C ASP A 58 -13.52 -0.76 -5.06
N GLN A 59 -14.75 -1.16 -5.38
CA GLN A 59 -15.26 -2.49 -5.03
C GLN A 59 -14.45 -3.59 -5.70
N ALA A 60 -14.08 -3.44 -6.99
CA ALA A 60 -13.20 -4.36 -7.69
C ALA A 60 -11.84 -4.49 -7.00
N ALA A 61 -11.22 -3.37 -6.61
CA ALA A 61 -9.94 -3.36 -5.91
C ALA A 61 -10.03 -4.06 -4.55
N TYR A 62 -11.06 -3.78 -3.73
CA TYR A 62 -11.29 -4.48 -2.46
C TYR A 62 -11.58 -5.97 -2.66
N ARG A 63 -12.40 -6.35 -3.65
CA ARG A 63 -12.67 -7.76 -3.97
C ARG A 63 -11.39 -8.50 -4.34
N VAL A 64 -10.62 -7.95 -5.26
CA VAL A 64 -9.33 -8.54 -5.70
C VAL A 64 -8.40 -8.73 -4.51
N LEU A 65 -8.25 -7.72 -3.65
CA LEU A 65 -7.44 -7.82 -2.44
C LEU A 65 -7.92 -8.95 -1.52
N THR A 66 -9.22 -8.97 -1.22
CA THR A 66 -9.80 -9.97 -0.31
C THR A 66 -9.68 -11.39 -0.87
N GLU A 67 -10.00 -11.59 -2.14
CA GLU A 67 -9.92 -12.89 -2.82
C GLU A 67 -8.48 -13.41 -2.92
N ARG A 68 -7.51 -12.52 -3.13
CA ARG A 68 -6.10 -12.87 -3.35
C ARG A 68 -5.26 -12.95 -2.09
N THR A 69 -5.71 -12.36 -0.98
CA THR A 69 -4.93 -12.29 0.26
C THR A 69 -5.71 -12.70 1.51
N GLY A 70 -7.03 -12.69 1.46
CA GLY A 70 -7.89 -12.79 2.64
C GLY A 70 -7.90 -11.52 3.50
N ILE A 71 -7.30 -10.41 3.03
CA ILE A 71 -7.21 -9.13 3.76
C ILE A 71 -8.34 -8.22 3.29
N TRP A 72 -9.04 -7.58 4.23
CA TRP A 72 -10.21 -6.73 3.95
C TRP A 72 -10.19 -5.38 4.68
N ASP A 73 -9.35 -5.21 5.70
CA ASP A 73 -9.23 -3.96 6.48
C ASP A 73 -7.84 -3.35 6.27
N LEU A 74 -7.70 -2.53 5.22
CA LEU A 74 -6.46 -1.82 4.92
C LEU A 74 -6.73 -0.47 4.25
N TYR A 75 -5.75 0.43 4.36
CA TYR A 75 -5.75 1.66 3.59
C TYR A 75 -5.60 1.35 2.10
N LEU A 76 -6.54 1.82 1.29
CA LEU A 76 -6.54 1.66 -0.15
C LEU A 76 -6.83 3.00 -0.81
N GLU A 77 -6.04 3.38 -1.81
CA GLU A 77 -6.20 4.62 -2.57
C GLU A 77 -5.93 4.40 -4.05
N GLN A 78 -6.79 4.96 -4.89
CA GLN A 78 -6.59 4.98 -6.33
C GLN A 78 -5.35 5.82 -6.68
N LEU A 79 -4.49 5.27 -7.53
CA LEU A 79 -3.28 5.94 -7.99
C LEU A 79 -3.54 6.71 -9.29
N GLU A 80 -3.59 6.00 -10.41
CA GLU A 80 -3.90 6.54 -11.72
C GLU A 80 -4.32 5.41 -12.70
N ALA A 81 -4.87 5.79 -13.86
CA ALA A 81 -5.20 4.86 -14.93
C ALA A 81 -4.01 4.67 -15.88
N PHE A 82 -3.79 3.43 -16.29
CA PHE A 82 -2.75 3.00 -17.22
C PHE A 82 -3.42 2.43 -18.48
N GLY A 83 -3.36 3.19 -19.56
CA GLY A 83 -4.09 2.88 -20.77
C GLY A 83 -3.24 2.99 -22.04
N ASP A 84 -1.90 2.85 -21.96
CA ASP A 84 -1.03 2.89 -23.13
C ASP A 84 -1.41 1.78 -24.13
N ILE A 85 -1.32 2.06 -25.43
CA ILE A 85 -1.57 1.06 -26.48
C ILE A 85 -0.50 -0.03 -26.37
N GLY A 86 -0.93 -1.30 -26.36
CA GLY A 86 -0.03 -2.43 -26.29
C GLY A 86 0.56 -2.72 -24.90
N ARG A 87 0.02 -2.07 -23.82
CA ARG A 87 0.44 -2.38 -22.45
C ARG A 87 0.22 -3.84 -22.06
N ASP A 88 -0.82 -4.45 -22.60
CA ASP A 88 -1.19 -5.85 -22.40
C ASP A 88 -1.21 -6.58 -23.75
N PRO A 89 -0.38 -7.62 -23.95
CA PRO A 89 -0.37 -8.38 -25.19
C PRO A 89 -1.61 -9.26 -25.36
N GLY A 90 -2.39 -9.49 -24.30
CA GLY A 90 -3.65 -10.25 -24.36
C GLY A 90 -4.81 -9.48 -24.98
N GLY A 91 -4.68 -8.13 -25.10
CA GLY A 91 -5.73 -7.30 -25.69
C GLY A 91 -5.70 -5.84 -25.24
N ARG A 92 -6.74 -5.11 -25.61
CA ARG A 92 -6.91 -3.70 -25.20
C ARG A 92 -7.47 -3.66 -23.77
N VAL A 93 -6.58 -3.42 -22.82
CA VAL A 93 -6.92 -3.33 -21.38
C VAL A 93 -6.54 -1.95 -20.87
N ILE A 94 -7.43 -1.33 -20.09
CA ILE A 94 -7.17 -0.15 -19.29
C ILE A 94 -7.11 -0.64 -17.83
N SER A 95 -6.00 -0.43 -17.14
CA SER A 95 -5.88 -0.78 -15.74
C SER A 95 -5.87 0.47 -14.86
N VAL A 96 -6.65 0.44 -13.79
CA VAL A 96 -6.62 1.46 -12.73
C VAL A 96 -5.78 0.91 -11.59
N ALA A 97 -4.63 1.53 -11.38
CA ALA A 97 -3.75 1.15 -10.28
C ALA A 97 -4.24 1.72 -8.96
N TYR A 98 -4.11 0.91 -7.92
CA TYR A 98 -4.34 1.27 -6.53
C TYR A 98 -3.07 1.01 -5.73
N PHE A 99 -2.85 1.75 -4.65
CA PHE A 99 -1.86 1.37 -3.66
C PHE A 99 -2.50 1.23 -2.29
N ALA A 100 -1.92 0.32 -1.50
CA ALA A 100 -2.39 -0.02 -0.18
C ALA A 100 -1.23 -0.08 0.80
N LEU A 101 -1.50 0.17 2.08
CA LEU A 101 -0.54 0.06 3.16
C LEU A 101 -1.04 -0.96 4.17
N LEU A 102 -0.18 -1.91 4.51
CA LEU A 102 -0.51 -3.01 5.37
C LEU A 102 0.47 -3.12 6.54
N ASN A 103 -0.05 -3.11 7.74
CA ASN A 103 0.73 -3.54 8.90
C ASN A 103 0.87 -5.07 8.87
N LYS A 104 2.08 -5.55 8.60
CA LYS A 104 2.39 -6.97 8.50
C LYS A 104 2.15 -7.75 9.81
N ASP A 105 2.27 -7.08 10.96
CA ASP A 105 2.08 -7.72 12.27
C ASP A 105 0.63 -8.15 12.52
N LYS A 106 -0.34 -7.57 11.78
CA LYS A 106 -1.75 -7.93 11.86
C LYS A 106 -2.10 -9.21 11.11
N TYR A 107 -1.22 -9.69 10.21
CA TYR A 107 -1.55 -10.78 9.30
C TYR A 107 -0.48 -11.86 9.33
N ASP A 108 -0.91 -13.09 9.53
CA ASP A 108 -0.03 -14.25 9.55
C ASP A 108 0.50 -14.55 8.14
N ASN A 109 1.80 -14.70 8.02
CA ASN A 109 2.47 -15.14 6.78
C ASN A 109 1.96 -16.50 6.26
N PHE A 110 1.33 -17.31 7.12
CA PHE A 110 0.71 -18.57 6.69
C PHE A 110 -0.45 -18.33 5.72
N TYR A 111 -1.31 -17.33 5.99
CA TYR A 111 -2.40 -16.99 5.07
C TYR A 111 -1.89 -16.49 3.72
N LEU A 112 -0.87 -15.64 3.72
CA LEU A 112 -0.28 -15.13 2.49
C LEU A 112 0.31 -16.27 1.62
N ARG A 113 0.97 -17.24 2.23
CA ARG A 113 1.48 -18.44 1.51
C ARG A 113 0.35 -19.29 0.94
N LYS A 114 -0.77 -19.44 1.64
CA LYS A 114 -1.95 -20.14 1.14
C LYS A 114 -2.47 -19.55 -0.17
N TYR A 115 -2.34 -18.23 -0.33
CA TYR A 115 -2.73 -17.51 -1.54
C TYR A 115 -1.58 -17.30 -2.54
N SER A 116 -0.47 -18.02 -2.36
CA SER A 116 0.74 -17.91 -3.22
C SER A 116 1.30 -16.48 -3.29
N CYS A 117 1.13 -15.72 -2.22
CA CYS A 117 1.66 -14.37 -2.09
C CYS A 117 3.00 -14.36 -1.37
N GLN A 118 3.88 -13.42 -1.75
CA GLN A 118 5.17 -13.21 -1.11
C GLN A 118 5.55 -11.74 -1.03
N TRP A 119 6.23 -11.37 0.06
CA TRP A 119 6.80 -10.04 0.25
C TRP A 119 8.16 -9.94 -0.42
N ILE A 120 8.35 -8.90 -1.22
CA ILE A 120 9.63 -8.59 -1.88
C ILE A 120 10.05 -7.18 -1.49
N ASP A 121 11.31 -7.03 -1.08
CA ASP A 121 11.93 -5.73 -0.80
C ASP A 121 11.92 -4.86 -2.07
N ILE A 122 11.49 -3.60 -1.94
CA ILE A 122 11.43 -2.66 -3.09
C ILE A 122 12.79 -2.41 -3.74
N THR A 123 13.89 -2.66 -3.03
CA THR A 123 15.27 -2.55 -3.58
C THR A 123 15.69 -3.79 -4.36
N LYS A 124 14.90 -4.87 -4.33
CA LYS A 124 15.19 -6.17 -4.95
C LYS A 124 14.04 -6.64 -5.85
N LEU A 125 13.33 -5.69 -6.45
CA LEU A 125 12.21 -6.03 -7.33
C LEU A 125 12.68 -6.90 -8.51
N PRO A 126 11.94 -7.98 -8.83
CA PRO A 126 12.21 -8.80 -9.99
C PRO A 126 11.87 -8.03 -11.28
N THR A 127 12.16 -8.63 -12.43
CA THR A 127 11.57 -8.17 -13.68
C THR A 127 10.06 -8.31 -13.60
N LEU A 128 9.34 -7.22 -13.87
CA LEU A 128 7.89 -7.19 -13.93
C LEU A 128 7.45 -7.04 -15.37
N TYR A 129 6.47 -7.83 -15.75
CA TYR A 129 5.85 -7.79 -17.07
C TYR A 129 4.81 -6.67 -17.16
N PHE A 130 4.29 -6.43 -18.33
CA PHE A 130 3.36 -5.32 -18.62
C PHE A 130 4.02 -3.96 -18.28
N ASP A 131 3.22 -3.04 -17.80
CA ASP A 131 3.66 -1.75 -17.27
C ASP A 131 3.70 -1.71 -15.72
N HIS A 132 3.73 -2.88 -15.05
CA HIS A 132 3.72 -2.99 -13.59
C HIS A 132 4.89 -2.29 -12.92
N MET A 133 6.08 -2.28 -13.55
CA MET A 133 7.22 -1.51 -13.02
C MET A 133 6.94 0.00 -13.06
N LYS A 134 6.23 0.51 -14.07
CA LYS A 134 5.81 1.91 -14.15
C LYS A 134 4.81 2.24 -13.02
N MET A 135 3.82 1.36 -12.81
CA MET A 135 2.86 1.47 -11.70
C MET A 135 3.56 1.48 -10.34
N MET A 136 4.52 0.57 -10.14
CA MET A 136 5.31 0.47 -8.90
C MET A 136 6.06 1.75 -8.58
N LYS A 137 6.78 2.32 -9.56
CA LYS A 137 7.51 3.58 -9.39
C LYS A 137 6.57 4.73 -9.03
N LYS A 138 5.41 4.80 -9.68
CA LYS A 138 4.39 5.81 -9.39
C LYS A 138 3.81 5.66 -7.98
N ALA A 139 3.55 4.43 -7.53
CA ALA A 139 3.05 4.17 -6.18
C ALA A 139 4.06 4.56 -5.09
N ILE A 140 5.35 4.22 -5.30
CA ILE A 140 6.42 4.63 -4.37
C ILE A 140 6.49 6.15 -4.30
N HIS A 141 6.49 6.82 -5.44
CA HIS A 141 6.55 8.29 -5.50
C HIS A 141 5.33 8.93 -4.81
N ARG A 142 4.13 8.44 -5.08
CA ARG A 142 2.90 8.89 -4.40
C ARG A 142 2.99 8.71 -2.88
N LEU A 143 3.54 7.59 -2.40
CA LEU A 143 3.74 7.35 -0.98
C LEU A 143 4.71 8.36 -0.37
N GLN A 144 5.85 8.61 -1.04
CA GLN A 144 6.84 9.62 -0.63
C GLN A 144 6.25 11.02 -0.56
N ASP A 145 5.48 11.43 -1.57
CA ASP A 145 4.82 12.75 -1.60
C ASP A 145 3.84 12.93 -0.44
N LYS A 146 3.12 11.87 -0.08
CA LYS A 146 2.03 11.98 0.91
C LYS A 146 2.49 11.93 2.36
N ILE A 147 3.57 11.25 2.68
CA ILE A 147 3.95 11.02 4.08
C ILE A 147 4.29 12.30 4.86
N GLY A 148 4.69 13.37 4.18
CA GLY A 148 4.95 14.65 4.82
C GLY A 148 3.68 15.43 5.23
N PHE A 149 2.54 15.12 4.59
CA PHE A 149 1.31 15.90 4.74
C PHE A 149 0.11 15.08 5.24
N THR A 150 0.28 13.76 5.36
CA THR A 150 -0.77 12.86 5.84
C THR A 150 -0.17 11.76 6.72
N PRO A 151 -0.89 11.28 7.74
CA PRO A 151 -0.41 10.25 8.64
C PRO A 151 -0.44 8.83 8.02
N ILE A 152 -0.36 8.72 6.71
CA ILE A 152 -0.52 7.47 5.95
C ILE A 152 0.49 6.39 6.38
N ALA A 153 1.72 6.78 6.75
CA ALA A 153 2.77 5.87 7.19
C ALA A 153 2.39 5.07 8.45
N LEU A 154 1.43 5.56 9.25
CA LEU A 154 0.94 4.86 10.45
C LEU A 154 0.23 3.54 10.11
N ASN A 155 -0.30 3.41 8.89
CA ASN A 155 -0.88 2.14 8.43
C ASN A 155 0.14 1.00 8.30
N LEU A 156 1.44 1.32 8.33
CA LEU A 156 2.54 0.35 8.34
C LEU A 156 3.02 -0.02 9.74
N LEU A 157 2.54 0.68 10.78
CA LEU A 157 2.95 0.50 12.16
C LEU A 157 1.89 -0.24 13.00
N PRO A 158 2.28 -0.88 14.11
CA PRO A 158 1.34 -1.36 15.09
C PRO A 158 0.58 -0.17 15.72
N GLU A 159 -0.55 -0.45 16.37
CA GLU A 159 -1.39 0.57 17.03
C GLU A 159 -0.61 1.37 18.07
N GLU A 160 0.29 0.70 18.80
CA GLU A 160 1.23 1.32 19.73
C GLU A 160 2.65 1.17 19.19
N PHE A 161 3.35 2.28 19.04
CA PHE A 161 4.68 2.33 18.44
C PHE A 161 5.62 3.26 19.21
N THR A 162 6.90 3.07 19.05
CA THR A 162 7.92 4.00 19.58
C THR A 162 8.22 5.11 18.56
N MET A 163 8.71 6.26 19.04
CA MET A 163 9.22 7.33 18.18
C MET A 163 10.33 6.84 17.24
N GLY A 164 11.11 5.85 17.67
CA GLY A 164 12.15 5.26 16.83
C GLY A 164 11.58 4.45 15.67
N GLN A 165 10.51 3.68 15.90
CA GLN A 165 9.82 2.94 14.85
C GLN A 165 9.17 3.91 13.84
N LEU A 166 8.47 4.94 14.32
CA LEU A 166 7.88 5.95 13.46
C LEU A 166 8.95 6.61 12.59
N GLN A 167 10.02 7.13 13.18
CA GLN A 167 11.13 7.74 12.44
C GLN A 167 11.71 6.79 11.39
N LYS A 168 11.92 5.52 11.75
CA LYS A 168 12.51 4.53 10.86
C LYS A 168 11.63 4.22 9.65
N VAL A 169 10.29 4.20 9.81
CA VAL A 169 9.37 4.07 8.68
C VAL A 169 9.50 5.25 7.72
N TYR A 170 9.55 6.48 8.24
CA TYR A 170 9.74 7.68 7.42
C TYR A 170 11.07 7.64 6.66
N GLU A 171 12.19 7.35 7.35
CA GLU A 171 13.51 7.22 6.73
C GLU A 171 13.52 6.15 5.63
N THR A 172 12.84 5.03 5.87
CA THR A 172 12.78 3.94 4.89
C THR A 172 11.98 4.31 3.64
N ILE A 173 10.86 5.03 3.79
CA ILE A 173 10.03 5.47 2.66
C ILE A 173 10.73 6.57 1.87
N LEU A 174 11.35 7.54 2.55
CA LEU A 174 12.06 8.66 1.91
C LEU A 174 13.41 8.24 1.29
N GLY A 175 14.00 7.14 1.79
CA GLY A 175 15.34 6.71 1.38
C GLY A 175 16.47 7.58 1.95
N GLU A 176 16.20 8.38 2.98
CA GLU A 176 17.16 9.31 3.60
C GLU A 176 17.07 9.27 5.13
N THR A 177 18.13 9.73 5.78
CA THR A 177 18.17 9.84 7.24
C THR A 177 17.55 11.17 7.69
N ILE A 178 16.76 11.12 8.75
CA ILE A 178 16.07 12.29 9.31
C ILE A 178 16.75 12.67 10.64
N ASP A 179 16.98 13.96 10.85
CA ASP A 179 17.50 14.43 12.16
C ASP A 179 16.54 14.06 13.29
N LYS A 180 17.01 13.23 14.18
CA LYS A 180 16.23 12.64 15.27
C LYS A 180 15.62 13.68 16.22
N ARG A 181 16.34 14.78 16.48
CA ARG A 181 15.90 15.82 17.40
C ARG A 181 14.76 16.63 16.79
N ASN A 182 14.91 17.04 15.54
CA ASN A 182 13.91 17.80 14.82
C ASN A 182 12.66 16.97 14.55
N PHE A 183 12.81 15.70 14.15
CA PHE A 183 11.69 14.78 13.96
C PHE A 183 10.85 14.64 15.24
N ARG A 184 11.50 14.35 16.37
CA ARG A 184 10.81 14.22 17.66
C ARG A 184 10.15 15.50 18.11
N LYS A 185 10.78 16.64 17.87
CA LYS A 185 10.19 17.96 18.17
C LYS A 185 8.88 18.13 17.40
N ARG A 186 8.89 17.93 16.09
CA ARG A 186 7.69 18.04 15.24
C ARG A 186 6.58 17.08 15.67
N VAL A 187 6.89 15.81 15.89
CA VAL A 187 5.89 14.83 16.34
C VAL A 187 5.28 15.21 17.69
N ASN A 188 6.08 15.71 18.64
CA ASN A 188 5.58 16.13 19.95
C ASN A 188 4.73 17.42 19.91
N GLU A 189 4.85 18.22 18.87
CA GLU A 189 4.01 19.41 18.63
C GLU A 189 2.63 19.03 18.09
N MET A 190 2.44 17.78 17.60
CA MET A 190 1.18 17.29 17.07
C MET A 190 0.39 16.56 18.17
N PRO A 191 -0.75 17.11 18.63
CA PRO A 191 -1.45 16.62 19.82
C PRO A 191 -2.10 15.24 19.65
N TYR A 192 -2.26 14.77 18.43
CA TYR A 192 -2.81 13.45 18.11
C TYR A 192 -1.78 12.31 18.21
N PHE A 193 -0.51 12.60 18.48
CA PHE A 193 0.47 11.58 18.90
C PHE A 193 0.49 11.51 20.43
N VAL A 194 -0.30 10.62 20.99
CA VAL A 194 -0.52 10.51 22.44
C VAL A 194 0.46 9.52 23.04
N LYS A 195 1.29 9.99 23.98
CA LYS A 195 2.16 9.10 24.76
C LYS A 195 1.32 8.23 25.70
N THR A 196 1.60 6.94 25.73
CA THR A 196 0.96 5.96 26.65
C THR A 196 1.81 5.76 27.91
N ASP A 197 1.23 5.08 28.92
CA ASP A 197 1.95 4.69 30.14
C ASP A 197 2.83 3.44 29.93
N LYS A 198 2.83 2.87 28.74
CA LYS A 198 3.54 1.64 28.40
C LYS A 198 4.97 1.93 27.92
N ILE A 199 5.85 0.98 28.16
CA ILE A 199 7.26 1.04 27.77
C ILE A 199 7.60 -0.22 26.94
N ASP A 200 8.12 -0.03 25.75
CA ASP A 200 8.70 -1.08 24.94
C ASP A 200 10.14 -1.39 25.42
N ARG A 201 10.35 -2.60 25.88
CA ARG A 201 11.66 -3.13 26.27
C ARG A 201 12.23 -4.13 25.27
N LYS A 202 11.46 -4.46 24.20
CA LYS A 202 11.91 -5.39 23.15
C LYS A 202 12.84 -4.69 22.16
N SER A 203 12.47 -3.51 21.69
CA SER A 203 13.27 -2.73 20.73
C SER A 203 14.34 -1.87 21.39
N SER A 204 14.29 -1.66 22.71
CA SER A 204 15.24 -0.83 23.45
C SER A 204 15.56 -1.40 24.83
N LYS A 205 16.85 -1.71 25.07
CA LYS A 205 17.32 -2.21 26.39
C LYS A 205 17.02 -1.25 27.55
N ARG A 206 16.99 0.06 27.30
CA ARG A 206 16.67 1.11 28.31
C ARG A 206 15.18 1.35 28.45
N GLY A 207 14.36 0.73 27.60
CA GLY A 207 12.95 1.00 27.45
C GLY A 207 12.69 2.26 26.60
N ALA A 208 11.68 2.18 25.74
CA ALA A 208 11.20 3.30 24.93
C ALA A 208 9.72 3.53 25.21
N ALA A 209 9.29 4.78 25.38
CA ALA A 209 7.89 5.11 25.55
C ALA A 209 7.12 4.73 24.28
N LEU A 210 5.93 4.15 24.47
CA LEU A 210 4.98 3.88 23.41
C LEU A 210 4.04 5.05 23.19
N TYR A 211 3.65 5.25 21.96
CA TYR A 211 2.73 6.27 21.49
C TYR A 211 1.62 5.61 20.69
N ARG A 212 0.45 6.22 20.70
CA ARG A 212 -0.66 5.87 19.82
C ARG A 212 -1.09 7.10 19.02
N PHE A 213 -1.74 6.87 17.90
CA PHE A 213 -2.31 7.93 17.08
C PHE A 213 -3.80 8.08 17.38
N ASP A 214 -4.22 9.31 17.73
CA ASP A 214 -5.62 9.63 17.93
C ASP A 214 -6.24 10.12 16.62
N SER A 215 -6.87 9.19 15.90
CA SER A 215 -7.49 9.47 14.61
C SER A 215 -8.67 10.45 14.71
N LYS A 216 -9.41 10.44 15.83
CA LYS A 216 -10.54 11.36 16.04
C LYS A 216 -10.04 12.79 16.14
N LEU A 217 -9.05 13.02 17.00
CA LEU A 217 -8.45 14.34 17.17
C LEU A 217 -7.78 14.84 15.89
N TYR A 218 -7.13 13.93 15.13
CA TYR A 218 -6.57 14.27 13.82
C TYR A 218 -7.65 14.74 12.84
N HIS A 219 -8.80 14.03 12.75
CA HIS A 219 -9.90 14.42 11.87
C HIS A 219 -10.53 15.77 12.22
N GLU A 220 -10.52 16.14 13.48
CA GLU A 220 -10.98 17.45 13.93
C GLU A 220 -10.01 18.57 13.53
N LEU A 221 -8.72 18.37 13.71
CA LEU A 221 -7.68 19.39 13.49
C LEU A 221 -7.20 19.47 12.04
N LYS A 222 -7.17 18.35 11.32
CA LYS A 222 -6.71 18.19 9.89
C LYS A 222 -5.38 18.90 9.57
N ASN A 223 -4.49 19.01 10.54
CA ASN A 223 -3.20 19.69 10.40
C ASN A 223 -2.07 18.69 10.63
N PHE A 224 -1.47 18.19 9.55
CA PHE A 224 -0.35 17.26 9.61
C PHE A 224 0.81 17.76 8.76
N HIS A 225 1.97 17.98 9.39
CA HIS A 225 3.22 18.36 8.73
C HIS A 225 4.40 17.70 9.45
N LEU A 226 5.00 16.72 8.81
CA LEU A 226 6.11 15.98 9.38
C LEU A 226 7.37 16.11 8.54
#